data_74d01d8f5c60b882e2063d8d41dec68e
#
_entry.id   74d01d8f5c60b882e2063d8d41dec68e
#
_cell.length_a   1.000
_cell.length_b   1.000
_cell.length_c   1.000
_cell.angle_alpha   90.00
_cell.angle_beta   90.00
_cell.angle_gamma   90.00
#
_symmetry.space_group_name_H-M   'P 1'
#
loop_
_entity.id
_entity.type
_entity.pdbx_description
1 polymer ?
#
loop_
_entity_poly.entity_id
_entity_poly.type
_entity_poly.pdbx_seq_one_letter_code
_entity_poly.pdbx_strand_id
1 'polypeptide(L)'
;MTNDVRTVFIIDGGAGRAVSAIPALLKYQFKNPEEDFKICVHGWDSLLWGIPEIQDKVFNVDNKGIFDNIFLNATRVISPEPYRLPSYYTQKKNLSQAFDEIINDTNEHDDLPNLKFVLNKGEEINALTALSQAIQQDPNRQNKLNIVIQPWGSTAKKIGKYTIDESSRSLTNESYLKIVKTLSEKYNLYYFGDKTLCPEDDNYTLKYDGDLRFWMALINACDYFIGCDSVGQHFARGLNKPGTIILGSTFAENVSYPEFFNIFEKPGSKRYSPLRINMIDSHLADRLNDTRMDLTDKEVDILIKLIEKDVDTKVKK
;
A
#
# COMPACT_ATOMS: atom_id res chain seq x y z
N MET A 1 -28.58 24.74 -22.77
CA MET A 1 -27.24 24.94 -22.19
C MET A 1 -27.08 23.85 -21.18
N THR A 2 -26.35 22.78 -21.53
CA THR A 2 -25.96 21.74 -20.59
C THR A 2 -25.05 22.42 -19.57
N ASN A 3 -25.44 22.41 -18.30
CA ASN A 3 -24.54 22.84 -17.23
C ASN A 3 -23.39 21.80 -17.20
N ASP A 4 -22.27 22.13 -17.80
CA ASP A 4 -21.04 21.36 -17.68
C ASP A 4 -20.55 21.49 -16.23
N VAL A 5 -21.12 20.66 -15.36
CA VAL A 5 -20.70 20.59 -13.96
C VAL A 5 -19.35 19.88 -13.96
N ARG A 6 -18.26 20.64 -13.88
CA ARG A 6 -16.93 20.10 -13.80
C ARG A 6 -16.52 19.92 -12.35
N THR A 7 -16.38 18.68 -11.91
CA THR A 7 -15.89 18.34 -10.58
C THR A 7 -14.39 18.06 -10.62
N VAL A 8 -13.66 18.61 -9.67
CA VAL A 8 -12.23 18.30 -9.45
C VAL A 8 -12.06 17.62 -8.09
N PHE A 9 -11.55 16.41 -8.08
CA PHE A 9 -11.13 15.71 -6.87
C PHE A 9 -9.64 15.94 -6.64
N ILE A 10 -9.27 16.40 -5.44
CA ILE A 10 -7.86 16.54 -5.04
C ILE A 10 -7.54 15.40 -4.07
N ILE A 11 -6.67 14.49 -4.49
CA ILE A 11 -6.21 13.38 -3.66
C ILE A 11 -4.78 13.67 -3.22
N ASP A 12 -4.63 14.09 -2.00
CA ASP A 12 -3.36 14.42 -1.36
C ASP A 12 -2.83 13.28 -0.45
N GLY A 13 -1.65 13.48 0.12
CA GLY A 13 -1.05 12.57 1.10
C GLY A 13 -0.18 11.49 0.47
N GLY A 14 0.03 10.38 1.18
CA GLY A 14 0.93 9.30 0.76
C GLY A 14 0.34 8.38 -0.31
N ALA A 15 1.20 7.59 -0.95
CA ALA A 15 0.83 6.67 -2.02
C ALA A 15 -0.32 5.70 -1.64
N GLY A 16 -0.32 5.16 -0.42
CA GLY A 16 -1.40 4.29 0.07
C GLY A 16 -2.75 4.98 0.09
N ARG A 17 -2.80 6.27 0.45
CA ARG A 17 -4.02 7.07 0.41
C ARG A 17 -4.50 7.29 -1.03
N ALA A 18 -3.58 7.64 -1.95
CA ALA A 18 -3.92 7.85 -3.35
C ALA A 18 -4.55 6.60 -3.97
N VAL A 19 -3.96 5.43 -3.76
CA VAL A 19 -4.48 4.18 -4.34
C VAL A 19 -5.77 3.71 -3.66
N SER A 20 -5.96 3.98 -2.37
CA SER A 20 -7.21 3.65 -1.66
C SER A 20 -8.42 4.46 -2.14
N ALA A 21 -8.22 5.59 -2.82
CA ALA A 21 -9.29 6.38 -3.43
C ALA A 21 -9.79 5.78 -4.75
N ILE A 22 -9.01 4.91 -5.43
CA ILE A 22 -9.33 4.37 -6.76
C ILE A 22 -10.72 3.73 -6.81
N PRO A 23 -11.13 2.83 -5.88
CA PRO A 23 -12.46 2.23 -5.90
C PRO A 23 -13.60 3.27 -5.92
N ALA A 24 -13.49 4.29 -5.08
CA ALA A 24 -14.49 5.36 -4.99
C ALA A 24 -14.55 6.22 -6.27
N LEU A 25 -13.41 6.53 -6.87
CA LEU A 25 -13.32 7.26 -8.13
C LEU A 25 -13.89 6.46 -9.31
N LEU A 26 -13.66 5.14 -9.34
CA LEU A 26 -14.26 4.24 -10.33
C LEU A 26 -15.78 4.19 -10.18
N LYS A 27 -16.29 4.08 -8.95
CA LYS A 27 -17.73 4.12 -8.68
C LYS A 27 -18.33 5.45 -9.11
N TYR A 28 -17.63 6.57 -8.86
CA TYR A 28 -18.06 7.88 -9.32
C TYR A 28 -18.18 7.94 -10.84
N GLN A 29 -17.16 7.46 -11.58
CA GLN A 29 -17.18 7.36 -13.03
C GLN A 29 -18.36 6.54 -13.55
N PHE A 30 -18.65 5.39 -12.90
CA PHE A 30 -19.77 4.54 -13.31
C PHE A 30 -21.14 5.19 -13.05
N LYS A 31 -21.27 5.96 -11.99
CA LYS A 31 -22.52 6.67 -11.66
C LYS A 31 -22.72 7.94 -12.49
N ASN A 32 -21.64 8.56 -12.96
CA ASN A 32 -21.65 9.84 -13.67
C ASN A 32 -20.85 9.77 -14.98
N PRO A 33 -21.22 8.87 -15.93
CA PRO A 33 -20.40 8.60 -17.14
C PRO A 33 -20.23 9.83 -18.03
N GLU A 34 -21.22 10.72 -18.05
CA GLU A 34 -21.24 11.93 -18.88
C GLU A 34 -20.63 13.15 -18.20
N GLU A 35 -20.24 13.06 -16.93
CA GLU A 35 -19.67 14.18 -16.20
C GLU A 35 -18.17 14.35 -16.56
N ASP A 36 -17.78 15.56 -16.93
CA ASP A 36 -16.36 15.92 -17.08
C ASP A 36 -15.75 16.24 -15.72
N PHE A 37 -15.32 15.21 -15.00
CA PHE A 37 -14.57 15.38 -13.77
C PHE A 37 -13.06 15.14 -13.97
N LYS A 38 -12.25 15.71 -13.08
CA LYS A 38 -10.78 15.54 -13.07
C LYS A 38 -10.31 15.06 -11.71
N ILE A 39 -9.21 14.34 -11.71
CA ILE A 39 -8.56 13.77 -10.52
C ILE A 39 -7.16 14.39 -10.45
N CYS A 40 -6.94 15.25 -9.48
CA CYS A 40 -5.66 15.86 -9.21
C CYS A 40 -4.96 15.14 -8.06
N VAL A 41 -3.84 14.48 -8.34
CA VAL A 41 -3.09 13.71 -7.34
C VAL A 41 -1.77 14.42 -7.05
N HIS A 42 -1.41 14.49 -5.78
CA HIS A 42 -0.12 15.06 -5.38
C HIS A 42 0.97 13.99 -5.41
N GLY A 43 1.80 14.00 -6.44
CA GLY A 43 3.01 13.17 -6.55
C GLY A 43 2.81 11.68 -6.84
N TRP A 44 1.57 11.16 -6.91
CA TRP A 44 1.28 9.74 -7.07
C TRP A 44 0.37 9.41 -8.26
N ASP A 45 0.23 10.32 -9.19
CA ASP A 45 -0.60 10.18 -10.39
C ASP A 45 -0.24 8.95 -11.22
N SER A 46 1.05 8.61 -11.30
CA SER A 46 1.53 7.43 -12.02
C SER A 46 0.91 6.12 -11.53
N LEU A 47 0.49 6.03 -10.26
CA LEU A 47 -0.14 4.83 -9.71
C LEU A 47 -1.55 4.57 -10.26
N LEU A 48 -2.18 5.59 -10.86
CA LEU A 48 -3.50 5.49 -11.47
C LEU A 48 -3.42 5.28 -13.00
N TRP A 49 -2.22 5.33 -13.58
CA TRP A 49 -2.04 5.16 -15.03
C TRP A 49 -2.45 3.76 -15.50
N GLY A 50 -2.98 3.72 -16.71
CA GLY A 50 -3.41 2.48 -17.34
C GLY A 50 -4.81 1.99 -16.91
N ILE A 51 -5.45 2.61 -15.92
CA ILE A 51 -6.84 2.29 -15.53
C ILE A 51 -7.78 2.95 -16.55
N PRO A 52 -8.41 2.19 -17.47
CA PRO A 52 -9.04 2.77 -18.68
C PRO A 52 -10.15 3.76 -18.35
N GLU A 53 -10.88 3.55 -17.25
CA GLU A 53 -12.05 4.36 -16.88
C GLU A 53 -11.71 5.75 -16.40
N ILE A 54 -10.47 5.94 -15.89
CA ILE A 54 -10.08 7.21 -15.25
C ILE A 54 -8.73 7.78 -15.71
N GLN A 55 -7.92 7.04 -16.47
CA GLN A 55 -6.55 7.47 -16.82
C GLN A 55 -6.48 8.86 -17.48
N ASP A 56 -7.43 9.18 -18.37
CA ASP A 56 -7.47 10.46 -19.09
C ASP A 56 -7.98 11.62 -18.20
N LYS A 57 -8.38 11.31 -16.99
CA LYS A 57 -8.88 12.27 -16.00
C LYS A 57 -7.86 12.59 -14.92
N VAL A 58 -6.70 11.87 -14.88
CA VAL A 58 -5.68 11.97 -13.83
C VAL A 58 -4.62 13.00 -14.19
N PHE A 59 -4.34 13.89 -13.26
CA PHE A 59 -3.36 14.96 -13.39
C PHE A 59 -2.53 15.07 -12.10
N ASN A 60 -1.24 15.42 -12.26
CA ASN A 60 -0.43 15.81 -11.11
C ASN A 60 -0.70 17.28 -10.77
N VAL A 61 -0.91 17.60 -9.49
CA VAL A 61 -1.16 18.99 -9.04
C VAL A 61 0.01 19.92 -9.32
N ASP A 62 1.23 19.40 -9.45
CA ASP A 62 2.45 20.18 -9.70
C ASP A 62 2.69 20.46 -11.19
N ASN A 63 1.80 19.99 -12.08
CA ASN A 63 1.92 20.24 -13.50
C ASN A 63 1.76 21.74 -13.81
N LYS A 64 2.65 22.26 -14.66
CA LYS A 64 2.57 23.64 -15.13
C LYS A 64 1.21 23.90 -15.80
N GLY A 65 0.56 25.00 -15.42
CA GLY A 65 -0.73 25.38 -15.97
C GLY A 65 -1.92 24.62 -15.41
N ILE A 66 -1.74 23.81 -14.37
CA ILE A 66 -2.82 23.04 -13.75
C ILE A 66 -3.99 23.90 -13.31
N PHE A 67 -3.71 25.11 -12.78
CA PHE A 67 -4.75 26.03 -12.35
C PHE A 67 -5.62 26.48 -13.54
N ASP A 68 -5.01 27.00 -14.59
CA ASP A 68 -5.73 27.53 -15.75
C ASP A 68 -6.48 26.43 -16.52
N ASN A 69 -5.89 25.25 -16.62
CA ASN A 69 -6.44 24.16 -17.43
C ASN A 69 -7.50 23.34 -16.67
N ILE A 70 -7.41 23.26 -15.35
CA ILE A 70 -8.25 22.37 -14.53
C ILE A 70 -9.14 23.16 -13.57
N PHE A 71 -8.54 23.99 -12.71
CA PHE A 71 -9.27 24.61 -11.61
C PHE A 71 -10.09 25.85 -12.00
N LEU A 72 -9.60 26.66 -12.92
CA LEU A 72 -10.26 27.92 -13.31
C LEU A 72 -11.72 27.72 -13.77
N ASN A 73 -11.99 26.59 -14.44
CA ASN A 73 -13.31 26.25 -14.95
C ASN A 73 -14.04 25.19 -14.11
N ALA A 74 -13.52 24.84 -12.95
CA ALA A 74 -14.18 23.90 -12.05
C ALA A 74 -15.35 24.58 -11.33
N THR A 75 -16.49 23.94 -11.33
CA THR A 75 -17.68 24.39 -10.58
C THR A 75 -17.70 23.81 -9.18
N ARG A 76 -17.01 22.68 -8.95
CA ARG A 76 -16.91 22.00 -7.66
C ARG A 76 -15.51 21.43 -7.47
N VAL A 77 -14.91 21.73 -6.32
CA VAL A 77 -13.63 21.16 -5.91
C VAL A 77 -13.82 20.39 -4.60
N ILE A 78 -13.44 19.13 -4.60
CA ILE A 78 -13.57 18.22 -3.45
C ILE A 78 -12.19 17.69 -3.07
N SER A 79 -11.77 17.95 -1.83
CA SER A 79 -10.59 17.34 -1.22
C SER A 79 -11.06 16.38 -0.12
N PRO A 80 -11.19 15.08 -0.41
CA PRO A 80 -11.70 14.11 0.56
C PRO A 80 -10.76 13.95 1.74
N GLU A 81 -11.29 13.99 2.97
CA GLU A 81 -10.52 13.72 4.19
C GLU A 81 -11.12 12.57 4.99
N PRO A 82 -10.90 11.31 4.56
CA PRO A 82 -11.54 10.13 5.15
C PRO A 82 -11.16 9.90 6.61
N TYR A 83 -9.97 10.34 7.03
CA TYR A 83 -9.50 10.16 8.41
C TYR A 83 -10.31 10.93 9.47
N ARG A 84 -11.20 11.85 9.05
CA ARG A 84 -12.10 12.61 9.94
C ARG A 84 -13.48 12.01 10.05
N LEU A 85 -13.79 10.99 9.26
CA LEU A 85 -15.09 10.35 9.31
C LEU A 85 -15.25 9.50 10.56
N PRO A 86 -16.35 9.65 11.32
CA PRO A 86 -16.65 8.78 12.46
C PRO A 86 -16.67 7.30 12.08
N SER A 87 -17.21 6.97 10.92
CA SER A 87 -17.24 5.60 10.37
C SER A 87 -15.84 5.00 10.19
N TYR A 88 -14.84 5.81 9.85
CA TYR A 88 -13.47 5.37 9.70
C TYR A 88 -12.75 5.25 11.06
N TYR A 89 -12.68 6.31 11.87
CA TYR A 89 -11.92 6.25 13.11
C TYR A 89 -12.54 5.38 14.22
N THR A 90 -13.80 4.93 14.03
CA THR A 90 -14.43 3.91 14.89
C THR A 90 -14.38 2.49 14.31
N GLN A 91 -13.52 2.23 13.34
CA GLN A 91 -13.24 0.94 12.69
C GLN A 91 -14.46 0.29 12.00
N LYS A 92 -15.46 1.06 11.60
CA LYS A 92 -16.64 0.57 10.87
C LYS A 92 -16.42 0.46 9.37
N LYS A 93 -15.45 1.22 8.83
CA LYS A 93 -15.14 1.29 7.41
C LYS A 93 -13.63 1.28 7.18
N ASN A 94 -13.20 0.64 6.11
CA ASN A 94 -11.84 0.75 5.62
C ASN A 94 -11.64 2.07 4.85
N LEU A 95 -10.39 2.34 4.47
CA LEU A 95 -10.03 3.61 3.83
C LEU A 95 -10.75 3.83 2.50
N SER A 96 -10.92 2.79 1.66
CA SER A 96 -11.63 2.91 0.39
C SER A 96 -13.12 3.20 0.56
N GLN A 97 -13.77 2.57 1.54
CA GLN A 97 -15.16 2.85 1.90
C GLN A 97 -15.33 4.27 2.46
N ALA A 98 -14.35 4.74 3.23
CA ALA A 98 -14.35 6.11 3.74
C ALA A 98 -14.17 7.16 2.62
N PHE A 99 -13.37 6.87 1.60
CA PHE A 99 -13.33 7.68 0.38
C PHE A 99 -14.66 7.66 -0.36
N ASP A 100 -15.29 6.50 -0.47
CA ASP A 100 -16.58 6.35 -1.14
C ASP A 100 -17.68 7.16 -0.46
N GLU A 101 -17.70 7.18 0.87
CA GLU A 101 -18.64 8.01 1.65
C GLU A 101 -18.56 9.49 1.26
N ILE A 102 -17.35 10.02 1.05
CA ILE A 102 -17.17 11.46 0.73
C ILE A 102 -17.32 11.72 -0.77
N ILE A 103 -16.74 10.89 -1.63
CA ILE A 103 -16.71 11.11 -3.08
C ILE A 103 -18.08 10.89 -3.70
N ASN A 104 -18.80 9.87 -3.25
CA ASN A 104 -20.09 9.46 -3.80
C ASN A 104 -21.29 9.85 -2.92
N ASP A 105 -21.06 10.55 -1.80
CA ASP A 105 -22.08 10.97 -0.84
C ASP A 105 -23.00 9.79 -0.45
N THR A 106 -22.42 8.69 0.00
CA THR A 106 -23.13 7.44 0.27
C THR A 106 -22.66 6.74 1.53
N ASN A 107 -23.58 6.03 2.18
CA ASN A 107 -23.26 5.11 3.28
C ASN A 107 -23.30 3.63 2.86
N GLU A 108 -23.63 3.36 1.60
CA GLU A 108 -23.72 2.03 1.01
C GLU A 108 -22.48 1.77 0.15
N HIS A 109 -21.81 0.65 0.41
CA HIS A 109 -20.51 0.31 -0.20
C HIS A 109 -20.49 -1.05 -0.88
N ASP A 110 -21.64 -1.74 -0.98
CA ASP A 110 -21.75 -3.07 -1.57
C ASP A 110 -21.41 -3.06 -3.08
N ASP A 111 -21.62 -1.91 -3.73
CA ASP A 111 -21.30 -1.66 -5.14
C ASP A 111 -19.91 -1.05 -5.36
N LEU A 112 -19.06 -0.99 -4.31
CA LEU A 112 -17.72 -0.43 -4.43
C LEU A 112 -16.83 -1.38 -5.24
N PRO A 113 -16.28 -0.92 -6.39
CA PRO A 113 -15.39 -1.75 -7.20
C PRO A 113 -14.16 -2.20 -6.42
N ASN A 114 -13.62 -3.36 -6.77
CA ASN A 114 -12.34 -3.78 -6.22
C ASN A 114 -11.22 -2.84 -6.67
N LEU A 115 -10.26 -2.63 -5.78
CA LEU A 115 -9.01 -1.98 -6.13
C LEU A 115 -8.34 -2.75 -7.26
N LYS A 116 -7.89 -2.04 -8.30
CA LYS A 116 -7.17 -2.62 -9.44
C LYS A 116 -6.04 -1.73 -9.90
N PHE A 117 -5.04 -2.35 -10.51
CA PHE A 117 -3.94 -1.68 -11.20
C PHE A 117 -3.76 -2.26 -12.60
N VAL A 118 -3.18 -1.47 -13.49
CA VAL A 118 -2.83 -1.90 -14.82
C VAL A 118 -1.34 -1.65 -15.04
N LEU A 119 -0.62 -2.70 -15.37
CA LEU A 119 0.79 -2.66 -15.73
C LEU A 119 0.93 -2.66 -17.25
N ASN A 120 1.91 -1.93 -17.76
CA ASN A 120 2.28 -2.04 -19.16
C ASN A 120 3.30 -3.18 -19.38
N LYS A 121 3.45 -3.62 -20.61
CA LYS A 121 4.36 -4.73 -20.95
C LYS A 121 5.82 -4.45 -20.59
N GLY A 122 6.27 -3.19 -20.66
CA GLY A 122 7.62 -2.82 -20.28
C GLY A 122 7.88 -3.01 -18.79
N GLU A 123 6.92 -2.62 -17.94
CA GLU A 123 6.98 -2.81 -16.49
C GLU A 123 7.02 -4.30 -16.13
N GLU A 124 6.17 -5.12 -16.77
CA GLU A 124 6.17 -6.56 -16.56
C GLU A 124 7.49 -7.23 -16.98
N ILE A 125 8.03 -6.86 -18.16
CA ILE A 125 9.32 -7.37 -18.65
C ILE A 125 10.45 -6.97 -17.70
N ASN A 126 10.49 -5.75 -17.21
CA ASN A 126 11.51 -5.27 -16.28
C ASN A 126 11.49 -6.09 -14.98
N ALA A 127 10.31 -6.35 -14.42
CA ALA A 127 10.18 -7.18 -13.23
C ALA A 127 10.65 -8.63 -13.46
N LEU A 128 10.20 -9.26 -14.55
CA LEU A 128 10.63 -10.61 -14.91
C LEU A 128 12.15 -10.70 -15.18
N THR A 129 12.72 -9.65 -15.76
CA THR A 129 14.19 -9.57 -15.98
C THR A 129 14.93 -9.54 -14.65
N ALA A 130 14.43 -8.76 -13.67
CA ALA A 130 15.04 -8.73 -12.35
C ALA A 130 15.03 -10.11 -11.66
N LEU A 131 13.89 -10.83 -11.74
CA LEU A 131 13.81 -12.21 -11.22
C LEU A 131 14.77 -13.17 -11.93
N SER A 132 14.85 -13.10 -13.26
CA SER A 132 15.74 -13.94 -14.07
C SER A 132 17.21 -13.69 -13.75
N GLN A 133 17.59 -12.43 -13.59
CA GLN A 133 18.96 -12.07 -13.20
C GLN A 133 19.33 -12.59 -11.81
N ALA A 134 18.39 -12.58 -10.86
CA ALA A 134 18.62 -13.14 -9.53
C ALA A 134 18.91 -14.65 -9.57
N ILE A 135 18.19 -15.39 -10.41
CA ILE A 135 18.41 -16.83 -10.62
C ILE A 135 19.75 -17.09 -11.33
N GLN A 136 20.12 -16.27 -12.32
CA GLN A 136 21.40 -16.39 -13.01
C GLN A 136 22.60 -16.14 -12.07
N GLN A 137 22.47 -15.23 -11.13
CA GLN A 137 23.50 -14.94 -10.13
C GLN A 137 23.66 -16.04 -9.08
N ASP A 138 22.54 -16.71 -8.74
CA ASP A 138 22.53 -17.81 -7.77
C ASP A 138 21.54 -18.90 -8.22
N PRO A 139 22.03 -19.97 -8.89
CA PRO A 139 21.19 -21.07 -9.36
C PRO A 139 20.37 -21.78 -8.28
N ASN A 140 20.76 -21.69 -7.00
CA ASN A 140 19.98 -22.28 -5.89
C ASN A 140 18.62 -21.61 -5.71
N ARG A 141 18.37 -20.48 -6.36
CA ARG A 141 17.10 -19.76 -6.36
C ARG A 141 16.07 -20.34 -7.33
N GLN A 142 16.48 -21.16 -8.29
CA GLN A 142 15.64 -21.58 -9.44
C GLN A 142 14.31 -22.25 -9.05
N ASN A 143 14.28 -23.01 -7.98
CA ASN A 143 13.10 -23.80 -7.58
C ASN A 143 12.42 -23.26 -6.32
N LYS A 144 12.81 -22.07 -5.88
CA LYS A 144 12.19 -21.40 -4.73
C LYS A 144 11.11 -20.45 -5.18
N LEU A 145 10.02 -20.37 -4.42
CA LEU A 145 9.00 -19.31 -4.61
C LEU A 145 9.59 -17.94 -4.29
N ASN A 146 9.10 -16.94 -5.03
CA ASN A 146 9.52 -15.55 -4.93
C ASN A 146 8.56 -14.77 -4.03
N ILE A 147 9.07 -14.14 -2.99
CA ILE A 147 8.29 -13.38 -2.02
C ILE A 147 8.83 -11.96 -1.92
N VAL A 148 7.94 -10.96 -2.10
CA VAL A 148 8.28 -9.56 -1.82
C VAL A 148 7.99 -9.27 -0.37
N ILE A 149 8.94 -8.62 0.33
CA ILE A 149 8.78 -8.19 1.72
C ILE A 149 8.94 -6.67 1.84
N GLN A 150 7.91 -5.98 2.41
CA GLN A 150 7.93 -4.57 2.75
C GLN A 150 7.86 -4.38 4.27
N PRO A 151 9.01 -4.29 4.97
CA PRO A 151 9.03 -4.19 6.42
C PRO A 151 8.80 -2.77 6.95
N TRP A 152 9.03 -1.74 6.11
CA TRP A 152 8.96 -0.33 6.51
C TRP A 152 8.02 0.48 5.63
N GLY A 153 7.32 1.42 6.27
CA GLY A 153 6.52 2.43 5.60
C GLY A 153 7.34 3.66 5.18
N SER A 154 6.69 4.59 4.49
CA SER A 154 7.33 5.81 3.94
C SER A 154 7.84 6.80 4.99
N THR A 155 7.41 6.66 6.25
CA THR A 155 7.83 7.52 7.37
C THR A 155 9.07 6.98 8.08
N ALA A 156 9.54 5.78 7.72
CA ALA A 156 10.75 5.20 8.28
C ALA A 156 12.00 6.00 7.88
N LYS A 157 12.91 6.15 8.83
CA LYS A 157 14.18 6.88 8.66
C LYS A 157 15.32 6.08 9.27
N LYS A 158 16.50 6.15 8.66
CA LYS A 158 17.72 5.57 9.23
C LYS A 158 18.37 6.55 10.22
N ILE A 159 18.59 6.09 11.45
CA ILE A 159 19.30 6.84 12.51
C ILE A 159 20.43 5.95 13.01
N GLY A 160 21.66 6.24 12.57
CA GLY A 160 22.79 5.35 12.80
C GLY A 160 22.59 3.99 12.15
N LYS A 161 22.65 2.92 12.94
CA LYS A 161 22.40 1.55 12.48
C LYS A 161 20.93 1.10 12.54
N TYR A 162 20.05 1.92 13.09
CA TYR A 162 18.65 1.58 13.30
C TYR A 162 17.76 2.24 12.25
N THR A 163 16.72 1.53 11.83
CA THR A 163 15.61 2.09 11.06
C THR A 163 14.45 2.32 12.01
N ILE A 164 14.00 3.56 12.12
CA ILE A 164 12.97 4.00 13.05
C ILE A 164 11.80 4.58 12.27
N ASP A 165 10.59 4.21 12.67
CA ASP A 165 9.34 4.74 12.12
C ASP A 165 8.51 5.36 13.23
N GLU A 166 8.39 6.68 13.22
CA GLU A 166 7.60 7.44 14.19
C GLU A 166 6.11 7.08 14.18
N SER A 167 5.62 6.50 13.07
CA SER A 167 4.25 6.01 12.98
C SER A 167 4.02 4.68 13.69
N SER A 168 5.07 4.00 14.15
CA SER A 168 5.04 2.68 14.79
C SER A 168 4.35 1.58 13.95
N ARG A 169 4.35 1.72 12.60
CA ARG A 169 3.75 0.75 11.67
C ARG A 169 4.76 -0.23 11.07
N SER A 170 6.03 0.10 11.19
CA SER A 170 7.15 -0.64 10.58
C SER A 170 7.76 -1.62 11.58
N LEU A 171 8.29 -2.74 11.06
CA LEU A 171 9.04 -3.69 11.86
C LEU A 171 10.32 -3.07 12.43
N THR A 172 10.78 -3.58 13.57
CA THR A 172 12.13 -3.30 14.05
C THR A 172 13.17 -4.05 13.21
N ASN A 173 14.41 -3.56 13.16
CA ASN A 173 15.49 -4.24 12.44
C ASN A 173 15.67 -5.68 12.93
N GLU A 174 15.59 -5.90 14.24
CA GLU A 174 15.74 -7.24 14.84
C GLU A 174 14.63 -8.18 14.40
N SER A 175 13.37 -7.74 14.46
CA SER A 175 12.24 -8.54 14.00
C SER A 175 12.33 -8.86 12.52
N TYR A 176 12.69 -7.86 11.69
CA TYR A 176 12.91 -8.06 10.26
C TYR A 176 13.97 -9.10 9.97
N LEU A 177 15.17 -8.94 10.55
CA LEU A 177 16.30 -9.84 10.31
C LEU A 177 16.00 -11.29 10.72
N LYS A 178 15.31 -11.51 11.83
CA LYS A 178 14.86 -12.85 12.25
C LYS A 178 13.91 -13.48 11.22
N ILE A 179 12.95 -12.70 10.72
CA ILE A 179 11.97 -13.16 9.72
C ILE A 179 12.69 -13.53 8.43
N VAL A 180 13.49 -12.61 7.84
CA VAL A 180 14.12 -12.84 6.54
C VAL A 180 15.17 -13.95 6.60
N LYS A 181 15.92 -14.07 7.68
CA LYS A 181 16.87 -15.15 7.89
C LYS A 181 16.19 -16.52 7.78
N THR A 182 15.09 -16.70 8.50
CA THR A 182 14.38 -17.98 8.52
C THR A 182 13.69 -18.28 7.18
N LEU A 183 13.00 -17.28 6.60
CA LEU A 183 12.29 -17.49 5.34
C LEU A 183 13.22 -17.69 4.15
N SER A 184 14.44 -17.13 4.14
CA SER A 184 15.40 -17.26 3.04
C SER A 184 15.91 -18.70 2.82
N GLU A 185 15.78 -19.57 3.83
CA GLU A 185 16.10 -20.99 3.69
C GLU A 185 15.20 -21.67 2.64
N LYS A 186 13.93 -21.24 2.55
CA LYS A 186 12.90 -21.86 1.70
C LYS A 186 12.49 -21.02 0.49
N TYR A 187 12.63 -19.68 0.56
CA TYR A 187 12.09 -18.74 -0.40
C TYR A 187 13.16 -17.77 -0.92
N ASN A 188 12.94 -17.25 -2.11
CA ASN A 188 13.65 -16.07 -2.60
C ASN A 188 12.97 -14.82 -2.06
N LEU A 189 13.69 -13.97 -1.35
CA LEU A 189 13.14 -12.79 -0.73
C LEU A 189 13.60 -11.53 -1.46
N TYR A 190 12.65 -10.65 -1.79
CA TYR A 190 12.88 -9.37 -2.47
C TYR A 190 12.45 -8.24 -1.54
N TYR A 191 13.42 -7.44 -1.11
CA TYR A 191 13.16 -6.32 -0.21
C TYR A 191 12.52 -5.16 -0.98
N PHE A 192 11.32 -4.75 -0.58
CA PHE A 192 10.62 -3.59 -1.11
C PHE A 192 10.83 -2.38 -0.20
N GLY A 193 11.48 -1.36 -0.71
CA GLY A 193 11.69 -0.09 -0.04
C GLY A 193 12.99 0.59 -0.45
N ASP A 194 13.28 1.72 0.18
CA ASP A 194 14.57 2.38 0.06
C ASP A 194 15.66 1.48 0.66
N LYS A 195 16.60 1.03 -0.17
CA LYS A 195 17.69 0.14 0.26
C LYS A 195 18.58 0.74 1.35
N THR A 196 18.59 2.08 1.51
CA THR A 196 19.33 2.75 2.58
C THR A 196 18.76 2.46 3.97
N LEU A 197 17.46 2.11 4.04
CA LEU A 197 16.78 1.72 5.27
C LEU A 197 17.11 0.29 5.68
N CYS A 198 17.52 -0.55 4.73
CA CYS A 198 17.81 -1.95 4.99
C CYS A 198 19.01 -2.08 5.96
N PRO A 199 18.97 -2.98 6.96
CA PRO A 199 20.11 -3.26 7.82
C PRO A 199 21.34 -3.72 7.02
N GLU A 200 22.52 -3.31 7.44
CA GLU A 200 23.79 -3.64 6.75
C GLU A 200 24.11 -5.14 6.80
N ASP A 201 23.64 -5.82 7.82
CA ASP A 201 23.78 -7.26 8.04
C ASP A 201 22.68 -8.10 7.38
N ASP A 202 21.76 -7.48 6.64
CA ASP A 202 20.82 -8.22 5.81
C ASP A 202 21.49 -8.77 4.55
N ASN A 203 21.85 -10.05 4.61
CA ASN A 203 22.37 -10.84 3.51
C ASN A 203 21.34 -11.82 2.92
N TYR A 204 20.08 -11.69 3.30
CA TYR A 204 19.00 -12.65 3.02
C TYR A 204 18.08 -12.19 1.90
N THR A 205 17.99 -10.88 1.68
CA THR A 205 17.08 -10.32 0.68
C THR A 205 17.82 -9.72 -0.51
N LEU A 206 17.17 -9.79 -1.68
CA LEU A 206 17.59 -9.07 -2.87
C LEU A 206 17.03 -7.65 -2.85
N LYS A 207 17.89 -6.68 -3.15
CA LYS A 207 17.58 -5.26 -3.08
C LYS A 207 17.70 -4.64 -4.46
N TYR A 208 16.62 -4.02 -4.93
CA TYR A 208 16.59 -3.32 -6.20
C TYR A 208 16.33 -1.83 -5.98
N ASP A 209 16.84 -1.01 -6.90
CA ASP A 209 16.40 0.38 -7.04
C ASP A 209 15.20 0.41 -7.98
N GLY A 210 14.14 1.08 -7.57
CA GLY A 210 12.94 1.20 -8.38
C GLY A 210 11.93 2.17 -7.79
N ASP A 211 11.11 2.73 -8.65
CA ASP A 211 9.95 3.49 -8.25
C ASP A 211 8.79 2.58 -7.81
N LEU A 212 7.69 3.17 -7.41
CA LEU A 212 6.53 2.38 -6.97
C LEU A 212 5.90 1.55 -8.10
N ARG A 213 6.03 1.96 -9.37
CA ARG A 213 5.55 1.17 -10.52
C ARG A 213 6.39 -0.07 -10.73
N PHE A 214 7.71 0.03 -10.59
CA PHE A 214 8.60 -1.14 -10.60
C PHE A 214 8.24 -2.11 -9.47
N TRP A 215 8.03 -1.63 -8.26
CA TRP A 215 7.65 -2.47 -7.12
C TRP A 215 6.28 -3.11 -7.29
N MET A 216 5.32 -2.40 -7.87
CA MET A 216 4.02 -2.95 -8.26
C MET A 216 4.19 -4.11 -9.25
N ALA A 217 5.02 -3.93 -10.28
CA ALA A 217 5.30 -4.96 -11.27
C ALA A 217 6.04 -6.17 -10.66
N LEU A 218 6.98 -5.93 -9.73
CA LEU A 218 7.69 -7.00 -9.04
C LEU A 218 6.76 -7.81 -8.13
N ILE A 219 5.85 -7.16 -7.40
CA ILE A 219 4.80 -7.84 -6.63
C ILE A 219 3.93 -8.71 -7.56
N ASN A 220 3.58 -8.20 -8.75
CA ASN A 220 2.81 -8.96 -9.72
C ASN A 220 3.56 -10.21 -10.23
N ALA A 221 4.86 -10.10 -10.44
CA ALA A 221 5.71 -11.18 -10.93
C ALA A 221 6.09 -12.22 -9.86
N CYS A 222 6.02 -11.85 -8.56
CA CYS A 222 6.30 -12.75 -7.45
C CYS A 222 5.07 -13.58 -7.04
N ASP A 223 5.30 -14.59 -6.19
CA ASP A 223 4.27 -15.54 -5.78
C ASP A 223 3.47 -15.08 -4.57
N TYR A 224 4.11 -14.32 -3.68
CA TYR A 224 3.54 -13.94 -2.40
C TYR A 224 4.05 -12.59 -1.91
N PHE A 225 3.26 -11.92 -1.07
CA PHE A 225 3.62 -10.64 -0.46
C PHE A 225 3.62 -10.72 1.07
N ILE A 226 4.62 -10.12 1.70
CA ILE A 226 4.67 -9.91 3.16
C ILE A 226 4.88 -8.42 3.39
N GLY A 227 4.08 -7.79 4.25
CA GLY A 227 4.27 -6.37 4.52
C GLY A 227 3.68 -5.89 5.82
N CYS A 228 4.00 -4.64 6.15
CA CYS A 228 3.36 -3.87 7.21
C CYS A 228 2.21 -3.01 6.66
N ASP A 229 1.62 -2.15 7.50
CA ASP A 229 0.66 -1.11 7.08
C ASP A 229 1.34 -0.06 6.20
N SER A 230 1.45 -0.36 4.91
CA SER A 230 2.06 0.50 3.88
C SER A 230 1.50 0.21 2.48
N VAL A 231 1.97 0.95 1.47
CA VAL A 231 1.42 0.92 0.10
C VAL A 231 1.49 -0.45 -0.58
N GLY A 232 2.48 -1.28 -0.26
CA GLY A 232 2.66 -2.60 -0.89
C GLY A 232 1.48 -3.54 -0.70
N GLN A 233 0.79 -3.50 0.45
CA GLN A 233 -0.41 -4.31 0.65
C GLN A 233 -1.54 -3.90 -0.31
N HIS A 234 -1.67 -2.61 -0.62
CA HIS A 234 -2.66 -2.15 -1.59
C HIS A 234 -2.29 -2.62 -3.00
N PHE A 235 -0.99 -2.59 -3.36
CA PHE A 235 -0.54 -3.16 -4.64
C PHE A 235 -0.86 -4.66 -4.72
N ALA A 236 -0.49 -5.43 -3.71
CA ALA A 236 -0.78 -6.86 -3.66
C ALA A 236 -2.28 -7.14 -3.76
N ARG A 237 -3.13 -6.36 -3.06
CA ARG A 237 -4.60 -6.48 -3.16
C ARG A 237 -5.13 -6.19 -4.56
N GLY A 238 -4.72 -5.08 -5.15
CA GLY A 238 -5.19 -4.65 -6.48
C GLY A 238 -4.67 -5.52 -7.64
N LEU A 239 -3.57 -6.24 -7.42
CA LEU A 239 -3.01 -7.24 -8.35
C LEU A 239 -3.46 -8.67 -8.03
N ASN A 240 -4.36 -8.84 -7.08
CA ASN A 240 -4.85 -10.14 -6.62
C ASN A 240 -3.73 -11.09 -6.14
N LYS A 241 -2.67 -10.55 -5.54
CA LYS A 241 -1.53 -11.29 -5.02
C LYS A 241 -1.75 -11.69 -3.56
N PRO A 242 -1.74 -12.98 -3.20
CA PRO A 242 -1.89 -13.41 -1.81
C PRO A 242 -0.74 -12.90 -0.93
N GLY A 243 -1.00 -12.75 0.36
CA GLY A 243 0.03 -12.24 1.26
C GLY A 243 -0.34 -12.30 2.73
N THR A 244 0.66 -11.99 3.56
CA THR A 244 0.52 -11.79 5.01
C THR A 244 0.84 -10.35 5.36
N ILE A 245 -0.05 -9.70 6.11
CA ILE A 245 0.15 -8.34 6.61
C ILE A 245 0.39 -8.39 8.11
N ILE A 246 1.46 -7.69 8.54
CA ILE A 246 1.91 -7.66 9.94
C ILE A 246 1.50 -6.32 10.54
N LEU A 247 0.66 -6.35 11.56
CA LEU A 247 0.10 -5.18 12.22
C LEU A 247 0.37 -5.20 13.72
N GLY A 248 0.76 -4.06 14.28
CA GLY A 248 0.96 -3.89 15.72
C GLY A 248 0.36 -2.59 16.24
N SER A 249 0.24 -1.57 15.43
CA SER A 249 -0.18 -0.23 15.85
C SER A 249 -1.51 0.23 15.27
N THR A 250 -1.98 -0.40 14.20
CA THR A 250 -3.20 -0.03 13.46
C THR A 250 -4.22 -1.17 13.45
N PHE A 251 -5.46 -0.86 13.14
CA PHE A 251 -6.55 -1.82 13.05
C PHE A 251 -6.67 -2.38 11.64
N ALA A 252 -6.73 -3.70 11.50
CA ALA A 252 -6.81 -4.37 10.20
C ALA A 252 -8.03 -3.90 9.39
N GLU A 253 -9.16 -3.69 10.05
CA GLU A 253 -10.42 -3.25 9.45
C GLU A 253 -10.30 -1.88 8.75
N ASN A 254 -9.39 -1.02 9.22
CA ASN A 254 -9.18 0.29 8.61
C ASN A 254 -8.17 0.28 7.48
N VAL A 255 -7.03 -0.41 7.68
CA VAL A 255 -5.83 -0.19 6.87
C VAL A 255 -5.53 -1.34 5.92
N SER A 256 -6.21 -2.48 6.08
CA SER A 256 -5.92 -3.69 5.32
C SER A 256 -7.19 -4.32 4.72
N TYR A 257 -7.07 -5.56 4.27
CA TYR A 257 -8.11 -6.34 3.62
C TYR A 257 -8.19 -7.72 4.26
N PRO A 258 -8.81 -7.84 5.47
CA PRO A 258 -8.82 -9.09 6.25
C PRO A 258 -9.50 -10.25 5.51
N GLU A 259 -10.44 -9.94 4.60
CA GLU A 259 -11.13 -10.93 3.76
C GLU A 259 -10.23 -11.54 2.68
N PHE A 260 -9.09 -10.90 2.40
CA PHE A 260 -8.17 -11.29 1.33
C PHE A 260 -6.82 -11.75 1.88
N PHE A 261 -6.22 -10.99 2.79
CA PHE A 261 -4.92 -11.28 3.37
C PHE A 261 -4.99 -12.15 4.61
N ASN A 262 -3.90 -12.85 4.84
CA ASN A 262 -3.62 -13.41 6.14
C ASN A 262 -3.09 -12.29 7.06
N ILE A 263 -3.76 -12.01 8.16
CA ILE A 263 -3.38 -10.91 9.05
C ILE A 263 -2.69 -11.47 10.30
N PHE A 264 -1.45 -11.03 10.53
CA PHE A 264 -0.77 -11.23 11.79
C PHE A 264 -0.87 -9.95 12.62
N GLU A 265 -1.66 -10.01 13.67
CA GLU A 265 -1.77 -8.92 14.64
C GLU A 265 -0.90 -9.23 15.84
N LYS A 266 0.07 -8.36 16.13
CA LYS A 266 0.95 -8.54 17.30
C LYS A 266 0.12 -8.62 18.59
N PRO A 267 0.22 -9.71 19.36
CA PRO A 267 -0.53 -9.88 20.61
C PRO A 267 -0.18 -8.81 21.65
N GLY A 268 -1.21 -8.30 22.36
CA GLY A 268 -1.02 -7.34 23.44
C GLY A 268 -0.55 -5.94 23.01
N SER A 269 -0.41 -5.67 21.71
CA SER A 269 -0.05 -4.34 21.22
C SER A 269 -1.23 -3.38 21.35
N LYS A 270 -0.96 -2.18 21.90
CA LYS A 270 -1.96 -1.11 21.96
C LYS A 270 -2.06 -0.43 20.58
N ARG A 271 -3.22 -0.52 19.95
CA ARG A 271 -3.53 0.15 18.69
C ARG A 271 -4.05 1.55 18.93
N TYR A 272 -3.95 2.39 17.92
CA TYR A 272 -4.45 3.75 17.96
C TYR A 272 -5.49 4.02 16.86
N SER A 273 -6.38 4.97 17.14
CA SER A 273 -7.32 5.45 16.13
C SER A 273 -6.59 6.14 14.97
N PRO A 274 -7.00 5.89 13.73
CA PRO A 274 -6.45 6.56 12.55
C PRO A 274 -6.89 8.03 12.40
N LEU A 275 -7.57 8.62 13.36
CA LEU A 275 -8.05 10.00 13.31
C LEU A 275 -6.91 10.98 13.02
N ARG A 276 -7.11 11.85 12.05
CA ARG A 276 -6.24 13.00 11.75
C ARG A 276 -6.89 14.31 12.15
N ILE A 277 -6.16 15.15 12.84
CA ILE A 277 -6.57 16.51 13.19
C ILE A 277 -5.71 17.50 12.41
N ASN A 278 -6.34 18.39 11.65
CA ASN A 278 -5.69 19.50 10.93
C ASN A 278 -4.56 19.08 9.97
N MET A 279 -4.74 18.00 9.21
CA MET A 279 -3.74 17.46 8.29
C MET A 279 -2.40 17.06 8.97
N ILE A 280 -2.24 17.33 10.21
CA ILE A 280 -1.18 16.77 11.02
C ILE A 280 -1.61 15.33 11.28
N ASP A 281 -0.76 14.39 10.89
CA ASP A 281 -0.82 13.06 11.49
C ASP A 281 -0.75 13.31 12.96
N SER A 282 -1.92 13.39 13.60
CA SER A 282 -1.94 13.81 14.99
C SER A 282 -1.08 12.82 15.71
N HIS A 283 0.06 13.30 16.11
CA HIS A 283 0.91 12.62 17.04
C HIS A 283 0.15 12.58 18.35
N LEU A 284 -0.81 11.69 18.40
CA LEU A 284 -1.26 11.22 19.67
C LEU A 284 0.01 10.71 20.33
N ALA A 285 0.37 11.22 21.49
CA ALA A 285 1.60 10.87 22.18
C ALA A 285 1.83 9.35 22.26
N ASP A 286 0.77 8.59 22.19
CA ASP A 286 0.73 7.12 22.12
C ASP A 286 1.36 6.51 20.86
N ARG A 287 1.51 7.27 19.78
CA ARG A 287 2.11 6.78 18.52
C ARG A 287 3.63 6.71 18.56
N LEU A 288 4.25 7.38 19.50
CA LEU A 288 5.70 7.42 19.65
C LEU A 288 6.27 6.16 20.33
N ASN A 289 5.43 5.19 20.64
CA ASN A 289 5.89 3.94 21.22
C ASN A 289 6.26 2.95 20.11
N ASP A 290 7.51 2.72 19.92
CA ASP A 290 8.16 1.90 18.92
C ASP A 290 8.09 0.38 19.18
N THR A 291 7.79 -0.05 20.40
CA THR A 291 7.75 -1.48 20.76
C THR A 291 6.58 -2.24 20.13
N ARG A 292 5.61 -1.56 19.52
CA ARG A 292 4.42 -2.15 18.91
C ARG A 292 4.71 -3.08 17.76
N MET A 293 5.84 -2.90 17.08
CA MET A 293 6.27 -3.73 15.96
C MET A 293 7.55 -4.51 16.26
N ASP A 294 7.94 -4.56 17.52
CA ASP A 294 9.03 -5.39 18.01
C ASP A 294 8.50 -6.78 18.38
N LEU A 295 8.85 -7.79 17.60
CA LEU A 295 8.37 -9.16 17.77
C LEU A 295 9.35 -9.98 18.60
N THR A 296 8.84 -10.66 19.60
CA THR A 296 9.60 -11.69 20.33
C THR A 296 9.90 -12.89 19.43
N ASP A 297 10.88 -13.73 19.79
CA ASP A 297 11.20 -14.95 19.04
C ASP A 297 10.00 -15.86 18.86
N LYS A 298 9.18 -16.02 19.91
CA LYS A 298 7.94 -16.80 19.84
C LYS A 298 6.91 -16.22 18.87
N GLU A 299 6.78 -14.91 18.79
CA GLU A 299 5.88 -14.24 17.84
C GLU A 299 6.39 -14.36 16.41
N VAL A 300 7.71 -14.29 16.21
CA VAL A 300 8.33 -14.55 14.89
C VAL A 300 8.07 -16.00 14.45
N ASP A 301 8.24 -16.98 15.34
CA ASP A 301 7.96 -18.40 15.04
C ASP A 301 6.48 -18.61 14.64
N ILE A 302 5.56 -17.97 15.35
CA ILE A 302 4.13 -18.03 15.02
C ILE A 302 3.86 -17.41 13.66
N LEU A 303 4.42 -16.22 13.40
CA LEU A 303 4.29 -15.53 12.12
C LEU A 303 4.82 -16.38 10.96
N ILE A 304 6.00 -16.99 11.10
CA ILE A 304 6.59 -17.84 10.06
C ILE A 304 5.70 -19.04 9.73
N LYS A 305 5.21 -19.74 10.75
CA LYS A 305 4.26 -20.85 10.55
C LYS A 305 2.99 -20.41 9.85
N LEU A 306 2.50 -19.24 10.18
CA LEU A 306 1.32 -18.64 9.57
C LEU A 306 1.58 -18.35 8.07
N ILE A 307 2.73 -17.75 7.72
CA ILE A 307 3.15 -17.48 6.35
C ILE A 307 3.28 -18.79 5.56
N GLU A 308 4.02 -19.76 6.08
CA GLU A 308 4.23 -21.05 5.42
C GLU A 308 2.91 -21.78 5.13
N LYS A 309 2.01 -21.82 6.09
CA LYS A 309 0.68 -22.40 5.91
C LYS A 309 -0.13 -21.69 4.84
N ASP A 310 -0.09 -20.35 4.78
CA ASP A 310 -0.84 -19.59 3.81
C ASP A 310 -0.24 -19.74 2.39
N VAL A 311 1.08 -19.76 2.26
CA VAL A 311 1.80 -20.06 1.00
C VAL A 311 1.43 -21.46 0.50
N ASP A 312 1.46 -22.47 1.35
CA ASP A 312 1.07 -23.84 0.96
C ASP A 312 -0.40 -23.93 0.51
N THR A 313 -1.27 -23.11 1.09
CA THR A 313 -2.70 -23.12 0.80
C THR A 313 -3.06 -22.34 -0.47
N LYS A 314 -2.44 -21.18 -0.70
CA LYS A 314 -2.85 -20.23 -1.74
C LYS A 314 -1.94 -20.24 -2.98
N VAL A 315 -0.68 -20.68 -2.85
CA VAL A 315 0.31 -20.61 -3.94
C VAL A 315 0.61 -21.98 -4.54
N LYS A 316 0.72 -23.03 -3.72
CA LYS A 316 1.10 -24.37 -4.17
C LYS A 316 -0.08 -25.26 -4.61
N LYS A 317 -1.25 -24.68 -4.75
CA LYS A 317 -2.41 -25.35 -5.37
C LYS A 317 -2.35 -25.17 -6.87
#